data_0c940a46320f9cd1542746019fcdb804
#
_entry.id   0c940a46320f9cd1542746019fcdb804
#
_cell.length_a   1.000
_cell.length_b   1.000
_cell.length_c   1.000
_cell.angle_alpha   90.00
_cell.angle_beta   90.00
_cell.angle_gamma   90.00
#
_symmetry.space_group_name_H-M   'P 1'
#
loop_
_entity.id
_entity.type
_entity.pdbx_description
1 polymer ?
#
loop_
_entity_poly.entity_id
_entity_poly.type
_entity_poly.pdbx_seq_one_letter_code
_entity_poly.pdbx_strand_id
1 'polypeptide(L)'
;MHQIAKNMKLRFSIQYSTQWGESLHVVIHFFSTDGTIKRNNLLMTTDDGSYWSLETTALASSQHPIDSFNYFYQVEDEAGQVIRKEWTQVPRSYPFDSSKSYIFPDQWRDIPLQHHLYSRACRITNHMAANETVHPMRMPLYRKTLLFRVSAPQLTKGQSVAIIGSHPTLGDWNPTRYLRMEYLGQCEWMLSANVDAILLPLEYKYVIIDDQTHELVAWEEGDNRRAELNVGLSTPDSQLMDGSVLVLYGESLRVKEHTWRAAGVVVPVFSLRSTHSYGVGDFGDLRRFVDWVEATGMKVIQLLPVNDTTSSRNWCDP
;
A
#
# COMPACT_ATOMS: atom_id res chain seq x y z
N MET A 1 -22.45 30.62 -21.16
CA MET A 1 -21.43 30.47 -20.11
C MET A 1 -20.57 29.29 -20.46
N HIS A 2 -19.35 29.51 -20.95
CA HIS A 2 -18.40 28.40 -21.16
C HIS A 2 -17.98 27.91 -19.79
N GLN A 3 -18.40 26.70 -19.45
CA GLN A 3 -17.90 25.97 -18.29
C GLN A 3 -16.43 25.63 -18.59
N ILE A 4 -15.51 26.38 -17.96
CA ILE A 4 -14.08 26.07 -18.02
C ILE A 4 -13.94 24.67 -17.44
N ALA A 5 -13.53 23.72 -18.28
CA ALA A 5 -13.25 22.36 -17.83
C ALA A 5 -12.18 22.44 -16.74
N LYS A 6 -12.55 22.17 -15.51
CA LYS A 6 -11.59 22.10 -14.40
C LYS A 6 -10.75 20.84 -14.57
N ASN A 7 -9.45 21.02 -14.67
CA ASN A 7 -8.50 19.93 -14.82
C ASN A 7 -7.93 19.59 -13.45
N MET A 8 -8.01 18.32 -13.05
CA MET A 8 -7.28 17.84 -11.87
C MET A 8 -5.79 17.97 -12.11
N LYS A 9 -5.07 18.57 -11.17
CA LYS A 9 -3.61 18.65 -11.22
C LYS A 9 -3.01 17.53 -10.39
N LEU A 10 -1.96 16.90 -10.91
CA LEU A 10 -1.20 15.86 -10.23
C LEU A 10 0.27 16.28 -10.20
N ARG A 11 0.85 16.29 -9.01
CA ARG A 11 2.26 16.57 -8.78
C ARG A 11 2.86 15.38 -8.04
N PHE A 12 3.80 14.72 -8.71
CA PHE A 12 4.55 13.59 -8.17
C PHE A 12 5.98 14.02 -7.88
N SER A 13 6.53 13.55 -6.78
CA SER A 13 7.94 13.69 -6.45
C SER A 13 8.42 12.45 -5.70
N ILE A 14 9.63 12.00 -6.02
CA ILE A 14 10.20 10.80 -5.43
C ILE A 14 11.72 10.88 -5.40
N GLN A 15 12.31 10.48 -4.29
CA GLN A 15 13.75 10.28 -4.19
C GLN A 15 14.06 8.83 -4.58
N TYR A 16 14.73 8.65 -5.71
CA TYR A 16 15.12 7.34 -6.23
C TYR A 16 16.32 7.47 -7.17
N SER A 17 17.41 6.80 -6.85
CA SER A 17 18.64 6.87 -7.65
C SER A 17 18.56 5.92 -8.84
N THR A 18 18.76 6.45 -10.06
CA THR A 18 18.86 5.68 -11.29
C THR A 18 20.30 5.65 -11.79
N GLN A 19 20.61 4.71 -12.67
CA GLN A 19 21.88 4.64 -13.38
C GLN A 19 21.81 5.44 -14.67
N TRP A 20 22.99 5.70 -15.28
CA TRP A 20 23.07 6.33 -16.58
C TRP A 20 22.33 5.48 -17.63
N GLY A 21 21.51 6.13 -18.47
CA GLY A 21 20.66 5.44 -19.45
C GLY A 21 19.33 4.93 -18.92
N GLU A 22 19.06 5.10 -17.63
CA GLU A 22 17.79 4.76 -17.00
C GLU A 22 16.90 6.00 -16.82
N SER A 23 15.60 5.82 -16.96
CA SER A 23 14.59 6.85 -16.75
C SER A 23 13.49 6.38 -15.81
N LEU A 24 13.02 7.27 -14.95
CA LEU A 24 11.91 6.99 -14.04
C LEU A 24 10.60 7.47 -14.65
N HIS A 25 9.60 6.59 -14.61
CA HIS A 25 8.27 6.84 -15.14
C HIS A 25 7.21 6.67 -14.04
N VAL A 26 6.16 7.49 -14.08
CA VAL A 26 4.92 7.25 -13.34
C VAL A 26 3.86 6.72 -14.31
N VAL A 27 3.30 5.56 -13.98
CA VAL A 27 2.21 4.94 -14.74
C VAL A 27 0.90 5.19 -14.02
N ILE A 28 -0.03 5.88 -14.67
CA ILE A 28 -1.32 6.24 -14.08
C ILE A 28 -2.43 5.50 -14.83
N HIS A 29 -3.29 4.83 -14.09
CA HIS A 29 -4.52 4.23 -14.61
C HIS A 29 -5.71 5.04 -14.10
N PHE A 30 -6.50 5.57 -15.02
CA PHE A 30 -7.77 6.24 -14.71
C PHE A 30 -8.91 5.27 -14.97
N PHE A 31 -9.80 5.15 -14.01
CA PHE A 31 -10.97 4.27 -14.06
C PHE A 31 -12.22 5.13 -14.22
N SER A 32 -12.97 4.85 -15.27
CA SER A 32 -14.25 5.53 -15.52
C SER A 32 -15.41 4.73 -14.94
N THR A 33 -16.52 5.40 -14.69
CA THR A 33 -17.75 4.79 -14.15
C THR A 33 -18.35 3.73 -15.06
N ASP A 34 -18.03 3.76 -16.36
CA ASP A 34 -18.46 2.76 -17.38
C ASP A 34 -17.52 1.55 -17.49
N GLY A 35 -16.49 1.46 -16.63
CA GLY A 35 -15.48 0.41 -16.64
C GLY A 35 -14.33 0.62 -17.61
N THR A 36 -14.29 1.73 -18.33
CA THR A 36 -13.16 2.07 -19.21
C THR A 36 -11.92 2.41 -18.37
N ILE A 37 -10.77 1.89 -18.79
CA ILE A 37 -9.47 2.16 -18.16
C ILE A 37 -8.57 2.88 -19.15
N LYS A 38 -8.11 4.08 -18.79
CA LYS A 38 -7.10 4.83 -19.56
C LYS A 38 -5.76 4.74 -18.86
N ARG A 39 -4.73 4.27 -19.55
CA ARG A 39 -3.35 4.19 -19.05
C ARG A 39 -2.51 5.30 -19.65
N ASN A 40 -1.80 6.01 -18.80
CA ASN A 40 -0.75 6.97 -19.17
C ASN A 40 0.58 6.50 -18.58
N ASN A 41 1.62 6.45 -19.40
CA ASN A 41 3.01 6.22 -18.98
C ASN A 41 3.76 7.54 -19.20
N LEU A 42 4.19 8.19 -18.13
CA LEU A 42 4.72 9.55 -18.16
C LEU A 42 6.15 9.57 -17.63
N LEU A 43 7.08 10.06 -18.44
CA LEU A 43 8.46 10.29 -18.04
C LEU A 43 8.53 11.40 -16.99
N MET A 44 9.26 11.16 -15.92
CA MET A 44 9.57 12.17 -14.91
C MET A 44 10.84 12.93 -15.26
N THR A 45 11.06 14.08 -14.64
CA THR A 45 12.23 14.94 -14.84
C THR A 45 13.15 14.89 -13.61
N THR A 46 14.44 14.97 -13.85
CA THR A 46 15.50 15.01 -12.82
C THR A 46 16.64 15.89 -13.28
N ASP A 47 17.35 16.47 -12.32
CA ASP A 47 18.60 17.22 -12.59
C ASP A 47 19.85 16.37 -12.33
N ASP A 48 19.76 15.40 -11.39
CA ASP A 48 20.90 14.66 -10.88
C ASP A 48 20.74 13.12 -10.88
N GLY A 49 19.59 12.63 -11.37
CA GLY A 49 19.27 11.19 -11.37
C GLY A 49 18.89 10.61 -10.01
N SER A 50 18.79 11.45 -8.95
CA SER A 50 18.45 10.99 -7.60
C SER A 50 17.12 11.51 -7.09
N TYR A 51 16.67 12.66 -7.58
CA TYR A 51 15.37 13.25 -7.28
C TYR A 51 14.57 13.45 -8.55
N TRP A 52 13.38 12.92 -8.58
CA TRP A 52 12.50 12.91 -9.75
C TRP A 52 11.20 13.63 -9.46
N SER A 53 10.71 14.42 -10.39
CA SER A 53 9.45 15.13 -10.29
C SER A 53 8.66 15.14 -11.58
N LEU A 54 7.34 15.26 -11.46
CA LEU A 54 6.43 15.43 -12.60
C LEU A 54 5.20 16.23 -12.17
N GLU A 55 4.85 17.25 -12.96
CA GLU A 55 3.54 17.88 -12.90
C GLU A 55 2.74 17.53 -14.16
N THR A 56 1.52 17.10 -14.00
CA THR A 56 0.61 16.76 -15.09
C THR A 56 -0.82 17.15 -14.77
N THR A 57 -1.68 17.13 -15.76
CA THR A 57 -3.11 17.42 -15.61
C THR A 57 -3.94 16.29 -16.18
N ALA A 58 -5.00 15.90 -15.46
CA ALA A 58 -5.99 14.96 -15.94
C ALA A 58 -7.29 15.70 -16.27
N LEU A 59 -7.75 15.54 -17.52
CA LEU A 59 -9.00 16.14 -17.99
C LEU A 59 -10.17 15.26 -17.60
N ALA A 60 -11.18 15.86 -16.97
CA ALA A 60 -12.49 15.22 -16.85
C ALA A 60 -13.12 15.08 -18.25
N SER A 61 -13.48 13.87 -18.63
CA SER A 61 -14.22 13.61 -19.86
C SER A 61 -15.72 13.60 -19.56
N SER A 62 -16.50 14.30 -20.35
CA SER A 62 -17.98 14.22 -20.26
C SER A 62 -18.53 12.93 -20.83
N GLN A 63 -17.80 12.27 -21.73
CA GLN A 63 -18.21 11.00 -22.35
C GLN A 63 -17.87 9.79 -21.46
N HIS A 64 -16.72 9.87 -20.76
CA HIS A 64 -16.24 8.82 -19.85
C HIS A 64 -15.86 9.46 -18.51
N PRO A 65 -16.84 9.69 -17.60
CA PRO A 65 -16.54 10.29 -16.31
C PRO A 65 -15.57 9.43 -15.50
N ILE A 66 -14.43 10.01 -15.13
CA ILE A 66 -13.43 9.34 -14.30
C ILE A 66 -13.91 9.37 -12.84
N ASP A 67 -13.91 8.19 -12.19
CA ASP A 67 -14.29 8.02 -10.79
C ASP A 67 -13.07 7.97 -9.86
N SER A 68 -12.04 7.26 -10.30
CA SER A 68 -10.84 7.03 -9.51
C SER A 68 -9.61 6.88 -10.38
N PHE A 69 -8.45 6.90 -9.76
CA PHE A 69 -7.19 6.59 -10.41
C PHE A 69 -6.27 5.83 -9.47
N ASN A 70 -5.35 5.04 -10.04
CA ASN A 70 -4.21 4.50 -9.33
C ASN A 70 -2.93 4.78 -10.11
N TYR A 71 -1.80 4.68 -9.42
CA TYR A 71 -0.51 4.84 -10.06
C TYR A 71 0.58 4.02 -9.36
N PHE A 72 1.69 3.85 -10.07
CA PHE A 72 2.94 3.26 -9.58
C PHE A 72 4.11 3.80 -10.38
N TYR A 73 5.33 3.59 -9.87
CA TYR A 73 6.56 3.96 -10.55
C TYR A 73 7.23 2.75 -11.20
N GLN A 74 7.92 3.00 -12.31
CA GLN A 74 8.76 2.01 -13.00
C GLN A 74 9.99 2.67 -13.58
N VAL A 75 11.07 1.92 -13.70
CA VAL A 75 12.32 2.35 -14.36
C VAL A 75 12.40 1.68 -15.71
N GLU A 76 12.67 2.47 -16.74
CA GLU A 76 12.86 2.02 -18.12
C GLU A 76 14.29 2.28 -18.57
N ASP A 77 14.81 1.42 -19.43
CA ASP A 77 16.10 1.62 -20.12
C ASP A 77 15.96 2.53 -21.36
N GLU A 78 17.06 2.78 -22.07
CA GLU A 78 17.08 3.59 -23.31
C GLU A 78 16.21 3.01 -24.43
N ALA A 79 15.94 1.69 -24.40
CA ALA A 79 15.07 1.03 -25.37
C ALA A 79 13.58 1.08 -24.97
N GLY A 80 13.26 1.69 -23.82
CA GLY A 80 11.91 1.75 -23.28
C GLY A 80 11.43 0.43 -22.65
N GLN A 81 12.35 -0.47 -22.29
CA GLN A 81 12.01 -1.72 -21.60
C GLN A 81 11.99 -1.48 -20.09
N VAL A 82 10.94 -2.00 -19.43
CA VAL A 82 10.83 -1.92 -17.97
C VAL A 82 11.84 -2.86 -17.33
N ILE A 83 12.81 -2.29 -16.62
CA ILE A 83 13.88 -3.03 -15.92
C ILE A 83 13.61 -3.16 -14.42
N ARG A 84 12.88 -2.22 -13.81
CA ARG A 84 12.43 -2.27 -12.42
C ARG A 84 11.02 -1.70 -12.28
N LYS A 85 10.24 -2.25 -11.37
CA LYS A 85 8.88 -1.82 -11.11
C LYS A 85 8.58 -1.91 -9.62
N GLU A 86 7.84 -0.94 -9.07
CA GLU A 86 7.34 -1.01 -7.70
C GLU A 86 6.45 -2.24 -7.45
N TRP A 87 6.34 -2.60 -6.19
CA TRP A 87 5.36 -3.58 -5.74
C TRP A 87 3.94 -3.01 -5.91
N THR A 88 3.09 -3.72 -6.68
CA THR A 88 1.77 -3.24 -7.08
C THR A 88 0.61 -4.12 -6.64
N GLN A 89 0.85 -5.12 -5.77
CA GLN A 89 -0.21 -5.99 -5.27
C GLN A 89 -1.31 -5.20 -4.55
N VAL A 90 -0.93 -4.16 -3.81
CA VAL A 90 -1.85 -3.19 -3.22
C VAL A 90 -1.65 -1.85 -3.93
N PRO A 91 -2.59 -1.43 -4.79
CA PRO A 91 -2.42 -0.22 -5.61
C PRO A 91 -2.56 1.06 -4.78
N ARG A 92 -1.85 2.12 -5.20
CA ARG A 92 -2.03 3.49 -4.70
C ARG A 92 -3.27 4.10 -5.37
N SER A 93 -4.47 3.81 -4.85
CA SER A 93 -5.74 4.24 -5.43
C SER A 93 -6.34 5.44 -4.70
N TYR A 94 -6.85 6.39 -5.45
CA TYR A 94 -7.44 7.63 -4.94
C TYR A 94 -8.69 8.02 -5.76
N PRO A 95 -9.67 8.72 -5.14
CA PRO A 95 -10.80 9.26 -5.86
C PRO A 95 -10.38 10.37 -6.83
N PHE A 96 -11.06 10.48 -7.96
CA PHE A 96 -10.86 11.55 -8.91
C PHE A 96 -11.75 12.75 -8.56
N ASP A 97 -11.13 13.92 -8.34
CA ASP A 97 -11.84 15.20 -8.18
C ASP A 97 -11.17 16.27 -9.04
N SER A 98 -11.85 16.67 -10.13
CA SER A 98 -11.33 17.65 -11.08
C SER A 98 -11.13 19.05 -10.49
N SER A 99 -11.67 19.33 -9.29
CA SER A 99 -11.48 20.61 -8.60
C SER A 99 -10.22 20.67 -7.75
N LYS A 100 -9.49 19.54 -7.61
CA LYS A 100 -8.37 19.38 -6.70
C LYS A 100 -7.02 19.32 -7.41
N SER A 101 -5.98 19.62 -6.61
CA SER A 101 -4.57 19.46 -6.96
C SER A 101 -3.94 18.49 -5.97
N TYR A 102 -3.62 17.28 -6.42
CA TYR A 102 -3.00 16.26 -5.59
C TYR A 102 -1.48 16.40 -5.61
N ILE A 103 -0.86 16.27 -4.45
CA ILE A 103 0.59 16.32 -4.25
C ILE A 103 1.01 15.00 -3.60
N PHE A 104 1.92 14.28 -4.25
CA PHE A 104 2.44 12.98 -3.85
C PHE A 104 3.95 13.07 -3.62
N PRO A 105 4.41 13.35 -2.38
CA PRO A 105 5.82 13.20 -1.99
C PRO A 105 6.07 11.73 -1.64
N ASP A 106 6.39 10.94 -2.66
CA ASP A 106 6.44 9.49 -2.56
C ASP A 106 7.83 8.95 -2.23
N GLN A 107 7.83 7.70 -1.79
CA GLN A 107 9.02 6.84 -1.71
C GLN A 107 8.78 5.60 -2.55
N TRP A 108 9.86 5.01 -3.08
CA TRP A 108 9.80 3.77 -3.83
C TRP A 108 9.28 2.61 -2.96
N ARG A 109 8.36 1.83 -3.50
CA ARG A 109 7.75 0.71 -2.80
C ARG A 109 8.36 -0.60 -3.28
N ASP A 110 9.27 -1.13 -2.48
CA ASP A 110 9.74 -2.50 -2.63
C ASP A 110 8.71 -3.51 -2.09
N ILE A 111 8.95 -4.80 -2.36
CA ILE A 111 8.16 -5.86 -1.76
C ILE A 111 8.32 -5.77 -0.23
N PRO A 112 7.24 -5.55 0.54
CA PRO A 112 7.35 -5.43 1.99
C PRO A 112 7.91 -6.72 2.61
N LEU A 113 8.72 -6.59 3.66
CA LEU A 113 9.21 -7.76 4.42
C LEU A 113 8.06 -8.65 4.91
N GLN A 114 6.92 -8.05 5.16
CA GLN A 114 5.71 -8.73 5.64
C GLN A 114 4.72 -9.04 4.50
N HIS A 115 5.18 -9.07 3.23
CA HIS A 115 4.30 -9.33 2.07
C HIS A 115 3.51 -10.64 2.17
N HIS A 116 4.04 -11.65 2.90
CA HIS A 116 3.36 -12.91 3.13
C HIS A 116 2.01 -12.74 3.86
N LEU A 117 1.86 -11.68 4.68
CA LEU A 117 0.61 -11.36 5.37
C LEU A 117 -0.53 -10.98 4.41
N TYR A 118 -0.20 -10.55 3.19
CA TYR A 118 -1.18 -10.27 2.14
C TYR A 118 -1.59 -11.54 1.37
N SER A 119 -0.93 -12.68 1.63
CA SER A 119 -1.28 -13.93 0.97
C SER A 119 -2.65 -14.44 1.42
N ARG A 120 -3.36 -15.10 0.50
CA ARG A 120 -4.66 -15.70 0.82
C ARG A 120 -4.59 -16.65 2.02
N ALA A 121 -3.52 -17.45 2.10
CA ALA A 121 -3.32 -18.40 3.18
C ALA A 121 -3.23 -17.70 4.56
N CYS A 122 -2.38 -16.68 4.68
CA CYS A 122 -2.27 -15.93 5.94
C CYS A 122 -3.57 -15.20 6.30
N ARG A 123 -4.27 -14.63 5.32
CA ARG A 123 -5.53 -13.92 5.55
C ARG A 123 -6.60 -14.86 6.08
N ILE A 124 -6.77 -16.05 5.49
CA ILE A 124 -7.72 -17.07 5.97
C ILE A 124 -7.34 -17.51 7.39
N THR A 125 -6.07 -17.79 7.64
CA THR A 125 -5.58 -18.24 8.96
C THR A 125 -5.80 -17.19 10.05
N ASN A 126 -5.75 -15.90 9.70
CA ASN A 126 -6.00 -14.79 10.62
C ASN A 126 -7.47 -14.34 10.64
N HIS A 127 -8.38 -15.15 10.09
CA HIS A 127 -9.81 -14.84 9.98
C HIS A 127 -10.11 -13.52 9.25
N MET A 128 -9.26 -13.13 8.34
CA MET A 128 -9.45 -11.97 7.46
C MET A 128 -10.09 -12.40 6.14
N ALA A 129 -10.78 -11.49 5.47
CA ALA A 129 -11.40 -11.80 4.18
C ALA A 129 -10.34 -12.17 3.12
N ALA A 130 -10.52 -13.32 2.47
CA ALA A 130 -9.52 -13.88 1.55
C ALA A 130 -9.41 -13.11 0.22
N ASN A 131 -10.46 -12.40 -0.19
CA ASN A 131 -10.60 -11.76 -1.50
C ASN A 131 -11.09 -10.30 -1.34
N GLU A 132 -10.43 -9.52 -0.51
CA GLU A 132 -10.71 -8.09 -0.46
C GLU A 132 -10.01 -7.35 -1.59
N THR A 133 -10.73 -6.44 -2.21
CA THR A 133 -10.16 -5.40 -3.08
C THR A 133 -10.05 -4.09 -2.30
N VAL A 134 -9.05 -3.28 -2.60
CA VAL A 134 -9.00 -1.90 -2.09
C VAL A 134 -10.16 -1.15 -2.74
N HIS A 135 -11.09 -0.70 -1.92
CA HIS A 135 -12.17 0.13 -2.39
C HIS A 135 -11.71 1.59 -2.42
N PRO A 136 -11.86 2.30 -3.54
CA PRO A 136 -11.68 3.75 -3.55
C PRO A 136 -12.80 4.35 -2.69
N MET A 137 -12.50 4.58 -1.41
CA MET A 137 -13.46 5.19 -0.52
C MET A 137 -13.57 6.68 -0.84
N ARG A 138 -14.79 7.17 -0.98
CA ARG A 138 -15.05 8.60 -1.14
C ARG A 138 -14.91 9.28 0.21
N MET A 139 -13.71 9.81 0.47
CA MET A 139 -13.45 10.63 1.64
C MET A 139 -13.77 12.09 1.36
N PRO A 140 -14.23 12.86 2.36
CA PRO A 140 -14.44 14.28 2.21
C PRO A 140 -13.09 14.96 1.89
N LEU A 141 -13.05 15.76 0.82
CA LEU A 141 -11.93 16.62 0.49
C LEU A 141 -12.25 18.05 0.82
N TYR A 142 -11.46 18.66 1.69
CA TYR A 142 -11.64 20.02 2.19
C TYR A 142 -10.99 21.05 1.25
N ARG A 143 -11.04 22.32 1.63
CA ARG A 143 -10.34 23.39 0.93
C ARG A 143 -8.83 23.12 0.90
N LYS A 144 -8.27 22.68 2.02
CA LYS A 144 -6.89 22.17 2.16
C LYS A 144 -6.96 20.83 2.89
N THR A 145 -6.42 19.79 2.28
CA THR A 145 -6.55 18.42 2.79
C THR A 145 -5.18 17.79 3.03
N LEU A 146 -5.00 17.17 4.20
CA LEU A 146 -4.03 16.09 4.36
C LEU A 146 -4.75 14.76 4.26
N LEU A 147 -4.26 13.90 3.37
CA LEU A 147 -4.78 12.55 3.19
C LEU A 147 -3.72 11.57 3.70
N PHE A 148 -3.95 11.03 4.88
CA PHE A 148 -3.07 10.03 5.49
C PHE A 148 -3.46 8.65 5.02
N ARG A 149 -2.47 7.84 4.65
CA ARG A 149 -2.66 6.44 4.29
C ARG A 149 -1.54 5.59 4.88
N VAL A 150 -1.89 4.42 5.42
CA VAL A 150 -0.94 3.48 6.02
C VAL A 150 -1.40 2.05 5.82
N SER A 151 -0.44 1.17 5.64
CA SER A 151 -0.64 -0.28 5.59
C SER A 151 -0.41 -0.89 6.96
N ALA A 152 -1.34 -1.72 7.43
CA ALA A 152 -1.27 -2.36 8.75
C ALA A 152 -1.68 -3.85 8.69
N PRO A 153 -0.89 -4.70 7.99
CA PRO A 153 -1.22 -6.13 7.83
C PRO A 153 -1.11 -6.94 9.12
N GLN A 154 -0.47 -6.41 10.15
CA GLN A 154 -0.24 -7.05 11.44
C GLN A 154 -1.40 -6.87 12.44
N LEU A 155 -2.41 -6.06 12.13
CA LEU A 155 -3.55 -5.87 13.01
C LEU A 155 -4.36 -7.17 13.15
N THR A 156 -4.89 -7.38 14.34
CA THR A 156 -5.81 -8.48 14.63
C THR A 156 -7.26 -8.01 14.55
N LYS A 157 -8.18 -8.96 14.47
CA LYS A 157 -9.62 -8.66 14.46
C LYS A 157 -10.02 -7.89 15.72
N GLY A 158 -10.78 -6.82 15.57
CA GLY A 158 -11.21 -5.95 16.68
C GLY A 158 -10.23 -4.81 16.97
N GLN A 159 -9.24 -4.61 16.12
CA GLN A 159 -8.31 -3.47 16.18
C GLN A 159 -8.47 -2.57 14.96
N SER A 160 -8.23 -1.29 15.16
CA SER A 160 -8.22 -0.27 14.11
C SER A 160 -7.01 0.63 14.23
N VAL A 161 -6.66 1.30 13.13
CA VAL A 161 -5.63 2.34 13.12
C VAL A 161 -6.27 3.69 13.41
N ALA A 162 -5.58 4.50 14.18
CA ALA A 162 -5.90 5.90 14.38
C ALA A 162 -4.63 6.76 14.25
N ILE A 163 -4.79 8.06 14.24
CA ILE A 163 -3.69 9.03 14.15
C ILE A 163 -3.79 10.02 15.31
N ILE A 164 -2.65 10.39 15.85
CA ILE A 164 -2.47 11.46 16.84
C ILE A 164 -1.33 12.34 16.37
N GLY A 165 -1.40 13.65 16.60
CA GLY A 165 -0.35 14.57 16.18
C GLY A 165 -0.26 15.83 17.02
N SER A 166 0.68 16.69 16.66
CA SER A 166 1.07 17.90 17.40
C SER A 166 0.06 19.05 17.32
N HIS A 167 -1.02 18.90 16.56
CA HIS A 167 -2.01 19.94 16.39
C HIS A 167 -3.36 19.54 17.00
N PRO A 168 -4.17 20.44 17.55
CA PRO A 168 -5.50 20.13 18.11
C PRO A 168 -6.42 19.37 17.16
N THR A 169 -6.35 19.62 15.84
CA THR A 169 -7.07 18.84 14.82
C THR A 169 -6.67 17.36 14.82
N LEU A 170 -5.43 17.01 15.20
CA LEU A 170 -4.94 15.64 15.34
C LEU A 170 -4.85 15.19 16.81
N GLY A 171 -5.57 15.84 17.72
CA GLY A 171 -5.69 15.43 19.10
C GLY A 171 -4.62 15.95 20.06
N ASP A 172 -3.64 16.75 19.59
CA ASP A 172 -2.62 17.40 20.44
C ASP A 172 -1.89 16.41 21.36
N TRP A 173 -1.43 15.30 20.80
CA TRP A 173 -0.81 14.17 21.50
C TRP A 173 -1.64 13.53 22.63
N ASN A 174 -2.93 13.87 22.75
CA ASN A 174 -3.79 13.31 23.77
C ASN A 174 -4.29 11.90 23.37
N PRO A 175 -3.98 10.83 24.12
CA PRO A 175 -4.38 9.46 23.78
C PRO A 175 -5.89 9.25 23.68
N THR A 176 -6.69 10.13 24.26
CA THR A 176 -8.16 10.05 24.21
C THR A 176 -8.79 10.85 23.07
N ARG A 177 -7.96 11.61 22.30
CA ARG A 177 -8.42 12.47 21.20
C ARG A 177 -7.86 12.06 19.84
N TYR A 178 -7.64 10.77 19.65
CA TYR A 178 -7.19 10.24 18.37
C TYR A 178 -8.24 10.42 17.27
N LEU A 179 -7.80 10.49 16.03
CA LEU A 179 -8.66 10.43 14.85
C LEU A 179 -8.60 9.02 14.26
N ARG A 180 -9.73 8.32 14.31
CA ARG A 180 -9.84 6.97 13.75
C ARG A 180 -9.74 7.01 12.24
N MET A 181 -8.95 6.10 11.67
CA MET A 181 -8.84 5.93 10.24
C MET A 181 -9.91 4.96 9.71
N GLU A 182 -10.22 5.07 8.43
CA GLU A 182 -11.16 4.20 7.76
C GLU A 182 -10.42 3.07 7.04
N TYR A 183 -10.97 1.86 7.13
CA TYR A 183 -10.41 0.68 6.48
C TYR A 183 -10.83 0.61 5.01
N LEU A 184 -9.85 0.49 4.09
CA LEU A 184 -10.07 0.45 2.65
C LEU A 184 -10.11 -0.97 2.07
N GLY A 185 -9.80 -1.99 2.85
CA GLY A 185 -9.49 -3.33 2.37
C GLY A 185 -7.99 -3.56 2.20
N GLN A 186 -7.59 -4.83 2.08
CA GLN A 186 -6.18 -5.26 1.93
C GLN A 186 -5.21 -4.64 2.95
N CYS A 187 -5.65 -4.52 4.21
CA CYS A 187 -4.88 -3.96 5.32
C CYS A 187 -4.52 -2.48 5.17
N GLU A 188 -5.16 -1.75 4.27
CA GLU A 188 -4.96 -0.33 4.07
C GLU A 188 -5.94 0.51 4.87
N TRP A 189 -5.43 1.58 5.47
CA TRP A 189 -6.19 2.53 6.27
C TRP A 189 -5.97 3.95 5.76
N MET A 190 -7.01 4.77 5.79
CA MET A 190 -6.95 6.14 5.29
C MET A 190 -7.73 7.10 6.19
N LEU A 191 -7.26 8.34 6.26
CA LEU A 191 -7.92 9.45 6.93
C LEU A 191 -7.74 10.73 6.12
N SER A 192 -8.83 11.47 5.93
CA SER A 192 -8.83 12.81 5.36
C SER A 192 -8.98 13.86 6.47
N ALA A 193 -8.03 14.76 6.60
CA ALA A 193 -8.02 15.81 7.61
C ALA A 193 -8.09 17.22 6.97
N ASN A 194 -8.94 18.07 7.55
CA ASN A 194 -8.97 19.50 7.19
C ASN A 194 -7.77 20.22 7.82
N VAL A 195 -6.99 20.89 6.98
CA VAL A 195 -5.80 21.61 7.41
C VAL A 195 -5.80 23.09 7.03
N ASP A 196 -6.97 23.68 6.89
CA ASP A 196 -7.13 25.08 6.50
C ASP A 196 -6.34 26.04 7.42
N ALA A 197 -6.27 25.74 8.71
CA ALA A 197 -5.62 26.55 9.74
C ALA A 197 -4.25 25.99 10.21
N ILE A 198 -3.73 24.97 9.54
CA ILE A 198 -2.50 24.28 9.96
C ILE A 198 -1.30 24.76 9.14
N LEU A 199 -0.21 25.06 9.82
CA LEU A 199 1.10 25.28 9.22
C LEU A 199 1.88 23.95 9.19
N LEU A 200 2.58 23.71 8.10
CA LEU A 200 3.54 22.61 8.01
C LEU A 200 4.95 23.09 8.40
N PRO A 201 5.80 22.25 8.97
CA PRO A 201 5.62 20.80 9.18
C PRO A 201 4.69 20.47 10.35
N LEU A 202 3.96 19.37 10.23
CA LEU A 202 3.09 18.80 11.26
C LEU A 202 3.64 17.44 11.69
N GLU A 203 3.83 17.21 12.98
CA GLU A 203 4.25 15.91 13.51
C GLU A 203 3.06 15.05 13.88
N TYR A 204 3.15 13.73 13.60
CA TYR A 204 2.10 12.77 13.93
C TYR A 204 2.67 11.37 14.13
N LYS A 205 1.86 10.50 14.73
CA LYS A 205 2.07 9.04 14.82
C LYS A 205 0.79 8.29 14.55
N TYR A 206 0.93 7.09 14.00
CA TYR A 206 -0.14 6.13 14.00
C TYR A 206 -0.22 5.39 15.33
N VAL A 207 -1.41 5.01 15.71
CA VAL A 207 -1.69 4.25 16.93
C VAL A 207 -2.70 3.14 16.64
N ILE A 208 -2.64 2.08 17.44
CA ILE A 208 -3.63 0.99 17.40
C ILE A 208 -4.62 1.24 18.52
N ILE A 209 -5.89 1.12 18.20
CA ILE A 209 -7.00 1.22 19.14
C ILE A 209 -7.81 -0.08 19.15
N ASP A 210 -8.34 -0.44 20.32
CA ASP A 210 -9.31 -1.51 20.46
C ASP A 210 -10.71 -1.03 20.08
N ASP A 211 -11.40 -1.78 19.22
CA ASP A 211 -12.71 -1.40 18.69
C ASP A 211 -13.84 -1.51 19.71
N GLN A 212 -13.68 -2.30 20.78
CA GLN A 212 -14.69 -2.49 21.82
C GLN A 212 -14.53 -1.52 22.97
N THR A 213 -13.29 -1.35 23.46
CA THR A 213 -13.00 -0.48 24.61
C THR A 213 -12.74 0.96 24.19
N HIS A 214 -12.41 1.19 22.93
CA HIS A 214 -11.93 2.47 22.39
C HIS A 214 -10.64 2.98 23.04
N GLU A 215 -9.91 2.09 23.71
CA GLU A 215 -8.64 2.41 24.34
C GLU A 215 -7.48 2.27 23.35
N LEU A 216 -6.45 3.07 23.57
CA LEU A 216 -5.22 3.00 22.83
C LEU A 216 -4.44 1.75 23.27
N VAL A 217 -4.19 0.84 22.32
CA VAL A 217 -3.47 -0.43 22.55
C VAL A 217 -1.97 -0.24 22.41
N ALA A 218 -1.53 0.44 21.36
CA ALA A 218 -0.12 0.62 21.07
C ALA A 218 0.16 1.89 20.27
N TRP A 219 1.33 2.48 20.52
CA TRP A 219 1.91 3.55 19.72
C TRP A 219 2.81 2.98 18.63
N GLU A 220 2.87 3.65 17.48
CA GLU A 220 3.88 3.38 16.48
C GLU A 220 5.29 3.60 17.03
N GLU A 221 6.21 2.67 16.70
CA GLU A 221 7.63 2.76 17.12
C GLU A 221 8.43 3.77 16.30
N GLY A 222 9.60 4.13 16.82
CA GLY A 222 10.52 5.08 16.19
C GLY A 222 10.10 6.53 16.35
N ASP A 223 10.70 7.41 15.55
CA ASP A 223 10.46 8.85 15.59
C ASP A 223 9.07 9.24 15.08
N ASN A 224 8.63 10.45 15.44
CA ASN A 224 7.42 11.03 14.92
C ASN A 224 7.51 11.14 13.39
N ARG A 225 6.43 10.88 12.71
CA ARG A 225 6.29 11.17 11.28
C ARG A 225 6.06 12.66 11.09
N ARG A 226 6.48 13.17 9.94
CA ARG A 226 6.32 14.60 9.62
C ARG A 226 5.57 14.75 8.29
N ALA A 227 4.57 15.60 8.30
CA ALA A 227 3.91 16.08 7.10
C ALA A 227 4.61 17.37 6.66
N GLU A 228 5.29 17.35 5.51
CA GLU A 228 6.08 18.46 4.98
C GLU A 228 5.74 18.70 3.51
N LEU A 229 5.84 19.97 3.09
CA LEU A 229 5.70 20.32 1.66
C LEU A 229 7.03 20.24 0.90
N ASN A 230 8.15 20.22 1.63
CA ASN A 230 9.49 20.43 1.11
C ASN A 230 10.13 19.18 0.51
N VAL A 231 9.47 18.52 -0.41
CA VAL A 231 10.17 17.52 -1.21
C VAL A 231 10.54 18.17 -2.54
N GLY A 232 11.74 18.78 -2.60
CA GLY A 232 12.36 19.26 -3.84
C GLY A 232 11.74 20.49 -4.51
N LEU A 233 10.89 21.24 -3.84
CA LEU A 233 10.37 22.52 -4.35
C LEU A 233 11.06 23.70 -3.69
N SER A 234 11.55 24.62 -4.50
CA SER A 234 12.40 25.76 -4.12
C SER A 234 11.70 26.86 -3.27
N THR A 235 10.51 26.61 -2.74
CA THR A 235 9.77 27.59 -1.95
C THR A 235 9.44 27.04 -0.56
N PRO A 236 9.79 27.78 0.51
CA PRO A 236 9.47 27.39 1.88
C PRO A 236 8.01 27.74 2.23
N ASP A 237 7.06 27.38 1.38
CA ASP A 237 5.65 27.61 1.67
C ASP A 237 5.17 26.60 2.70
N SER A 238 5.09 27.06 3.94
CA SER A 238 4.55 26.30 5.09
C SER A 238 3.02 26.11 5.02
N GLN A 239 2.37 26.53 3.95
CA GLN A 239 0.93 26.42 3.77
C GLN A 239 0.56 25.73 2.47
N LEU A 240 -0.39 24.81 2.55
CA LEU A 240 -1.06 24.28 1.36
C LEU A 240 -1.87 25.37 0.66
N MET A 241 -1.86 25.37 -0.66
CA MET A 241 -2.75 26.22 -1.45
C MET A 241 -4.18 25.70 -1.40
N ASP A 242 -5.15 26.61 -1.63
CA ASP A 242 -6.56 26.24 -1.75
C ASP A 242 -6.78 25.22 -2.88
N GLY A 243 -7.57 24.21 -2.60
CA GLY A 243 -7.81 23.09 -3.52
C GLY A 243 -6.74 21.99 -3.47
N SER A 244 -5.69 22.12 -2.66
CA SER A 244 -4.64 21.10 -2.56
C SER A 244 -5.03 19.94 -1.66
N VAL A 245 -4.60 18.74 -2.09
CA VAL A 245 -4.64 17.49 -1.34
C VAL A 245 -3.21 16.95 -1.26
N LEU A 246 -2.58 17.07 -0.10
CA LEU A 246 -1.28 16.45 0.18
C LEU A 246 -1.51 15.03 0.66
N VAL A 247 -1.00 14.06 -0.09
CA VAL A 247 -1.15 12.64 0.22
C VAL A 247 0.10 12.15 0.92
N LEU A 248 -0.06 11.65 2.15
CA LEU A 248 1.00 11.09 2.96
C LEU A 248 0.79 9.58 3.05
N TYR A 249 1.55 8.84 2.25
CA TYR A 249 1.54 7.39 2.28
C TYR A 249 2.63 6.87 3.22
N GLY A 250 2.22 6.45 4.41
CA GLY A 250 3.10 6.06 5.50
C GLY A 250 3.60 4.62 5.42
N GLU A 251 3.74 4.01 4.23
CA GLU A 251 4.20 2.63 4.05
C GLU A 251 3.51 1.62 4.96
N SER A 252 4.21 1.12 5.99
CA SER A 252 3.66 0.20 6.99
C SER A 252 3.64 0.81 8.38
N LEU A 253 2.65 0.44 9.17
CA LEU A 253 2.59 0.71 10.59
C LEU A 253 3.78 0.02 11.30
N ARG A 254 4.56 0.77 12.09
CA ARG A 254 5.77 0.29 12.74
C ARG A 254 5.47 -0.18 14.17
N VAL A 255 4.93 -1.39 14.32
CA VAL A 255 4.60 -1.97 15.63
C VAL A 255 5.13 -3.40 15.71
N LYS A 256 6.10 -3.65 16.62
CA LYS A 256 6.73 -4.96 16.78
C LYS A 256 5.86 -5.97 17.52
N GLU A 257 5.12 -5.52 18.51
CA GLU A 257 4.34 -6.40 19.40
C GLU A 257 3.27 -7.19 18.65
N HIS A 258 2.79 -6.66 17.50
CA HIS A 258 1.79 -7.27 16.64
C HIS A 258 2.39 -7.96 15.41
N THR A 259 3.68 -8.30 15.44
CA THR A 259 4.30 -9.06 14.35
C THR A 259 3.70 -10.46 14.29
N TRP A 260 3.18 -10.85 13.14
CA TRP A 260 2.71 -12.21 12.92
C TRP A 260 3.83 -13.23 13.19
N ARG A 261 3.54 -14.19 14.05
CA ARG A 261 4.46 -15.28 14.39
C ARG A 261 3.80 -16.61 14.11
N ALA A 262 4.56 -17.51 13.48
CA ALA A 262 4.07 -18.84 13.20
C ALA A 262 5.21 -19.86 13.35
N ALA A 263 4.85 -21.06 13.77
CA ALA A 263 5.64 -22.25 13.61
C ALA A 263 5.15 -23.02 12.39
N GLY A 264 6.04 -23.74 11.73
CA GLY A 264 5.73 -24.57 10.59
C GLY A 264 6.68 -25.73 10.43
N VAL A 265 6.39 -26.57 9.46
CA VAL A 265 7.19 -27.75 9.13
C VAL A 265 7.55 -27.74 7.65
N VAL A 266 8.76 -28.15 7.34
CA VAL A 266 9.24 -28.39 5.97
C VAL A 266 9.20 -29.89 5.71
N VAL A 267 8.56 -30.30 4.62
CA VAL A 267 8.41 -31.73 4.31
C VAL A 267 8.40 -31.97 2.79
N PRO A 268 9.17 -32.96 2.29
CA PRO A 268 8.95 -33.46 0.93
C PRO A 268 7.73 -34.39 0.91
N VAL A 269 6.84 -34.22 -0.08
CA VAL A 269 5.60 -35.03 -0.16
C VAL A 269 5.90 -36.53 -0.15
N PHE A 270 6.93 -36.97 -0.87
CA PHE A 270 7.31 -38.38 -0.97
C PHE A 270 7.74 -39.02 0.36
N SER A 271 8.11 -38.22 1.37
CA SER A 271 8.49 -38.73 2.69
C SER A 271 7.32 -39.01 3.62
N LEU A 272 6.14 -38.55 3.29
CA LEU A 272 4.94 -38.78 4.07
C LEU A 272 4.53 -40.26 4.02
N ARG A 273 3.97 -40.76 5.11
CA ARG A 273 3.47 -42.13 5.21
C ARG A 273 2.15 -42.17 5.95
N SER A 274 1.26 -42.96 5.42
CA SER A 274 0.02 -43.34 6.09
C SER A 274 -0.33 -44.81 5.80
N THR A 275 -1.34 -45.32 6.41
CA THR A 275 -1.86 -46.67 6.13
C THR A 275 -2.45 -46.82 4.73
N HIS A 276 -2.61 -45.70 3.98
CA HIS A 276 -3.15 -45.66 2.64
C HIS A 276 -2.11 -45.30 1.56
N SER A 277 -0.83 -45.17 1.97
CA SER A 277 0.25 -44.84 1.03
C SER A 277 0.61 -46.05 0.15
N TYR A 278 0.90 -45.83 -1.11
CA TYR A 278 1.34 -46.85 -2.09
C TYR A 278 2.87 -46.99 -2.15
N GLY A 279 3.55 -46.92 -1.00
CA GLY A 279 5.01 -47.05 -0.93
C GLY A 279 5.76 -45.75 -0.84
N VAL A 280 5.29 -44.67 -1.44
CA VAL A 280 5.76 -43.28 -1.28
C VAL A 280 4.59 -42.39 -0.91
N GLY A 281 4.87 -41.26 -0.25
CA GLY A 281 3.86 -40.30 0.09
C GLY A 281 3.28 -39.60 -1.13
N ASP A 282 1.99 -39.33 -1.09
CA ASP A 282 1.22 -38.67 -2.15
C ASP A 282 0.42 -37.47 -1.59
N PHE A 283 -0.34 -36.82 -2.45
CA PHE A 283 -1.18 -35.68 -2.03
C PHE A 283 -2.34 -36.07 -1.09
N GLY A 284 -2.75 -37.35 -1.07
CA GLY A 284 -3.69 -37.88 -0.08
C GLY A 284 -3.06 -37.92 1.32
N ASP A 285 -1.78 -38.32 1.40
CA ASP A 285 -1.01 -38.28 2.64
C ASP A 285 -0.74 -36.85 3.10
N LEU A 286 -0.48 -35.94 2.16
CA LEU A 286 -0.33 -34.52 2.46
C LEU A 286 -1.62 -33.96 3.09
N ARG A 287 -2.78 -34.31 2.59
CA ARG A 287 -4.06 -33.83 3.14
C ARG A 287 -4.21 -34.23 4.62
N ARG A 288 -3.90 -35.47 4.97
CA ARG A 288 -3.92 -35.96 6.37
C ARG A 288 -2.86 -35.28 7.21
N PHE A 289 -1.71 -34.99 6.61
CA PHE A 289 -0.63 -34.27 7.28
C PHE A 289 -1.03 -32.82 7.59
N VAL A 290 -1.82 -32.15 6.73
CA VAL A 290 -2.38 -30.83 7.00
C VAL A 290 -3.26 -30.86 8.25
N ASP A 291 -4.15 -31.85 8.38
CA ASP A 291 -5.03 -32.00 9.54
C ASP A 291 -4.19 -32.20 10.83
N TRP A 292 -3.11 -32.98 10.75
CA TRP A 292 -2.19 -33.16 11.89
C TRP A 292 -1.45 -31.87 12.25
N VAL A 293 -0.96 -31.13 11.26
CA VAL A 293 -0.27 -29.84 11.46
C VAL A 293 -1.21 -28.83 12.12
N GLU A 294 -2.45 -28.75 11.68
CA GLU A 294 -3.49 -27.91 12.31
C GLU A 294 -3.71 -28.31 13.76
N ALA A 295 -3.89 -29.59 14.03
CA ALA A 295 -4.08 -30.13 15.38
C ALA A 295 -2.92 -29.83 16.34
N THR A 296 -1.70 -29.68 15.81
CA THR A 296 -0.49 -29.31 16.59
C THR A 296 -0.34 -27.80 16.78
N GLY A 297 -1.24 -26.99 16.23
CA GLY A 297 -1.20 -25.52 16.32
C GLY A 297 -0.20 -24.84 15.39
N MET A 298 0.45 -25.57 14.49
CA MET A 298 1.31 -25.00 13.47
C MET A 298 0.47 -24.28 12.39
N LYS A 299 1.07 -23.30 11.72
CA LYS A 299 0.38 -22.42 10.77
C LYS A 299 0.91 -22.53 9.34
N VAL A 300 2.06 -23.17 9.15
CA VAL A 300 2.75 -23.20 7.85
C VAL A 300 3.24 -24.61 7.54
N ILE A 301 3.04 -25.05 6.31
CA ILE A 301 3.71 -26.21 5.74
C ILE A 301 4.48 -25.71 4.52
N GLN A 302 5.80 -25.89 4.53
CA GLN A 302 6.63 -25.67 3.36
C GLN A 302 6.85 -27.02 2.67
N LEU A 303 6.38 -27.13 1.44
CA LEU A 303 6.67 -28.30 0.61
C LEU A 303 7.98 -28.09 -0.13
N LEU A 304 8.81 -29.12 -0.18
CA LEU A 304 9.93 -29.14 -1.12
C LEU A 304 9.38 -29.30 -2.55
N PRO A 305 10.18 -28.89 -3.58
CA PRO A 305 9.72 -28.94 -4.97
C PRO A 305 9.13 -30.28 -5.35
N VAL A 306 7.96 -30.27 -5.97
CA VAL A 306 7.23 -31.44 -6.47
C VAL A 306 7.18 -31.32 -7.99
N ASN A 307 8.34 -31.44 -8.65
CA ASN A 307 8.47 -31.32 -10.08
C ASN A 307 8.58 -32.69 -10.72
N ASP A 308 8.04 -32.84 -11.91
CA ASP A 308 8.31 -33.98 -12.75
C ASP A 308 9.70 -33.83 -13.37
N THR A 309 10.65 -34.60 -12.88
CA THR A 309 12.04 -34.60 -13.38
C THR A 309 12.21 -35.37 -14.70
N THR A 310 11.17 -36.02 -15.20
CA THR A 310 11.23 -36.82 -16.42
C THR A 310 11.08 -35.98 -17.70
N SER A 311 10.55 -34.79 -17.63
CA SER A 311 10.32 -33.94 -18.79
C SER A 311 11.59 -33.46 -19.48
N SER A 312 12.64 -33.19 -18.71
CA SER A 312 13.97 -32.79 -19.21
C SER A 312 14.90 -33.96 -19.52
N ARG A 313 14.54 -35.19 -19.15
CA ARG A 313 15.40 -36.38 -19.13
C ARG A 313 16.68 -36.23 -18.28
N ASN A 314 16.76 -35.22 -17.46
CA ASN A 314 17.83 -34.92 -16.55
C ASN A 314 17.33 -35.19 -15.12
N TRP A 315 17.78 -36.29 -14.53
CA TRP A 315 17.37 -36.74 -13.21
C TRP A 315 17.79 -35.78 -12.08
N CYS A 316 18.65 -34.81 -12.37
CA CYS A 316 19.13 -33.82 -11.40
C CYS A 316 18.43 -32.44 -11.53
N ASP A 317 17.53 -32.25 -12.48
CA ASP A 317 16.79 -30.98 -12.57
C ASP A 317 15.58 -31.06 -11.66
N PRO A 318 15.49 -30.18 -10.63
CA PRO A 318 14.35 -30.12 -9.71
C PRO A 318 13.08 -29.61 -10.39
#